data_ad212e0ee162869e08f70354b163ef5c
#
_entry.id   ad212e0ee162869e08f70354b163ef5c
#
_cell.length_a   1.000
_cell.length_b   1.000
_cell.length_c   1.000
_cell.angle_alpha   90.00
_cell.angle_beta   90.00
_cell.angle_gamma   90.00
#
_symmetry.space_group_name_H-M   'P 1'
#
loop_
_entity.id
_entity.type
_entity.pdbx_description
1 polymer ?
#
loop_
_entity_poly.entity_id
_entity_poly.type
_entity_poly.pdbx_seq_one_letter_code
_entity_poly.pdbx_strand_id
1 'polypeptide(L)' 'GDSEAVDFLMEVAEDAANGEVREQAIFWLGQSDDPRVPEFLLRIIGR' A
#
# COMPACT_ATOMS: atom_id res chain seq x y z
N GLY A 1 -9.02 -2.25 -13.51
CA GLY A 1 -7.75 -1.74 -13.93
C GLY A 1 -6.72 -1.75 -12.82
N ASP A 2 -5.52 -1.33 -13.15
CA ASP A 2 -4.42 -1.34 -12.19
C ASP A 2 -4.66 -0.41 -11.00
N SER A 3 -5.37 0.70 -11.23
CA SER A 3 -5.63 1.64 -10.15
C SER A 3 -6.55 1.05 -9.09
N GLU A 4 -7.44 0.14 -9.48
CA GLU A 4 -8.32 -0.53 -8.53
C GLU A 4 -7.52 -1.46 -7.62
N ALA A 5 -6.55 -2.16 -8.17
CA ALA A 5 -5.69 -3.03 -7.38
C ALA A 5 -4.85 -2.20 -6.41
N VAL A 6 -4.33 -1.06 -6.86
CA VAL A 6 -3.57 -0.18 -6.00
C VAL A 6 -4.44 0.37 -4.87
N ASP A 7 -5.67 0.77 -5.20
CA ASP A 7 -6.60 1.26 -4.18
C ASP A 7 -6.86 0.21 -3.12
N PHE A 8 -7.08 -1.03 -3.54
CA PHE A 8 -7.30 -2.12 -2.62
C PHE A 8 -6.09 -2.35 -1.71
N LEU A 9 -4.90 -2.35 -2.30
CA LEU A 9 -3.68 -2.57 -1.53
C LEU A 9 -3.43 -1.44 -0.52
N MET A 10 -3.71 -0.21 -0.92
CA MET A 10 -3.56 0.92 0.00
C MET A 10 -4.52 0.79 1.19
N GLU A 11 -5.74 0.34 0.91
CA GLU A 11 -6.71 0.12 1.95
C GLU A 11 -6.28 -0.97 2.92
N VAL A 12 -5.76 -2.08 2.38
CA VAL A 12 -5.25 -3.16 3.21
C VAL A 12 -4.06 -2.69 4.04
N ALA A 13 -3.17 -1.92 3.45
CA ALA A 13 -1.99 -1.44 4.17
C ALA A 13 -2.35 -0.53 5.33
N GLU A 14 -3.46 0.19 5.24
CA GLU A 14 -3.89 1.07 6.32
C GLU A 14 -4.70 0.37 7.39
N ASP A 15 -5.54 -0.59 6.99
CA ASP A 15 -6.52 -1.20 7.88
C ASP A 15 -6.11 -2.52 8.47
N ALA A 16 -5.10 -3.17 7.93
CA ALA A 16 -4.76 -4.50 8.38
C ALA A 16 -4.27 -4.48 9.83
N ALA A 17 -4.97 -5.21 10.67
CA ALA A 17 -4.54 -5.39 12.05
C ALA A 17 -3.34 -6.33 12.14
N ASN A 18 -3.21 -7.21 11.15
CA ASN A 18 -2.12 -8.17 11.08
C ASN A 18 -0.93 -7.54 10.36
N GLY A 19 0.20 -7.42 11.07
CA GLY A 19 1.39 -6.78 10.51
C GLY A 19 1.94 -7.51 9.29
N GLU A 20 1.79 -8.83 9.24
CA GLU A 20 2.26 -9.62 8.11
C GLU A 20 1.47 -9.29 6.84
N VAL A 21 0.16 -9.17 6.96
CA VAL A 21 -0.69 -8.79 5.83
C VAL A 21 -0.35 -7.38 5.35
N ARG A 22 -0.14 -6.48 6.30
CA ARG A 22 0.23 -5.11 5.97
C ARG A 22 1.56 -5.05 5.23
N GLU A 23 2.54 -5.83 5.68
CA GLU A 23 3.83 -5.89 5.01
C GLU A 23 3.70 -6.38 3.58
N GLN A 24 2.85 -7.38 3.36
CA GLN A 24 2.63 -7.90 2.03
C GLN A 24 2.00 -6.85 1.12
N ALA A 25 1.02 -6.11 1.64
CA ALA A 25 0.39 -5.04 0.86
C ALA A 25 1.42 -3.97 0.49
N ILE A 26 2.27 -3.60 1.42
CA ILE A 26 3.31 -2.61 1.17
C ILE A 26 4.30 -3.11 0.11
N PHE A 27 4.66 -4.38 0.19
CA PHE A 27 5.55 -4.98 -0.80
C PHE A 27 4.95 -4.88 -2.21
N TRP A 28 3.70 -5.25 -2.36
CA TRP A 28 3.05 -5.20 -3.67
C TRP A 28 2.84 -3.78 -4.16
N LEU A 29 2.57 -2.86 -3.25
CA LEU A 29 2.49 -1.45 -3.62
C LEU A 29 3.83 -0.96 -4.17
N GLY A 30 4.93 -1.41 -3.59
CA GLY A 30 6.25 -1.05 -4.08
C GLY A 30 6.54 -1.55 -5.48
N GLN A 31 5.82 -2.57 -5.94
CA GLN A 31 5.97 -3.08 -7.29
C GLN A 31 5.10 -2.32 -8.30
N SER A 32 4.20 -1.49 -7.83
CA SER A 32 3.29 -0.74 -8.70
C SER A 32 3.94 0.52 -9.22
N ASP A 33 3.60 0.88 -10.47
CA ASP A 33 4.08 2.11 -11.09
C ASP A 33 3.15 3.30 -10.88
N ASP A 34 2.25 3.20 -9.93
CA ASP A 34 1.29 4.26 -9.67
C ASP A 34 1.98 5.40 -8.91
N PRO A 35 1.89 6.65 -9.41
CA PRO A 35 2.54 7.78 -8.76
C PRO A 35 2.01 8.10 -7.36
N ARG A 36 0.86 7.56 -6.98
CA ARG A 36 0.32 7.76 -5.64
C ARG A 36 1.05 6.93 -4.59
N VAL A 37 1.72 5.86 -5.03
CA VAL A 37 2.32 4.90 -4.10
C VAL A 37 3.47 5.49 -3.27
N PRO A 38 4.46 6.16 -3.87
CA PRO A 38 5.56 6.71 -3.07
C PRO A 38 5.08 7.67 -1.97
N GLU A 39 4.14 8.53 -2.31
CA GLU A 39 3.58 9.48 -1.37
C GLU A 39 2.82 8.78 -0.25
N PHE A 40 2.04 7.76 -0.61
CA PHE A 40 1.30 6.97 0.35
C PHE A 40 2.23 6.24 1.32
N LEU A 41 3.29 5.62 0.80
CA LEU A 41 4.23 4.89 1.63
C LEU A 41 4.95 5.81 2.60
N LEU A 42 5.32 7.01 2.17
CA LEU A 42 5.93 7.99 3.05
C LEU A 42 5.00 8.36 4.20
N ARG A 43 3.71 8.47 3.92
CA ARG A 43 2.73 8.81 4.93
C ARG A 43 2.58 7.70 5.97
N ILE A 44 2.59 6.46 5.52
CA ILE A 44 2.48 5.32 6.42
C ILE A 44 3.72 5.17 7.28
N ILE A 45 4.88 5.25 6.66
CA ILE A 45 6.15 5.07 7.36
C ILE A 45 6.44 6.23 8.31
N GLY A 46 6.01 7.42 7.94
CA GLY A 46 6.25 8.61 8.73
C GLY A 46 5.39 8.77 9.97
N ARG A 47 4.44 7.87 10.19
CA ARG A 47 3.56 7.93 11.37
C ARG A 47 4.30 7.66 12.65
#